data_118f5b14de74d1e532e719ff64fd555f
#
_entry.id   118f5b14de74d1e532e719ff64fd555f
#
_cell.length_a   1.000
_cell.length_b   1.000
_cell.length_c   1.000
_cell.angle_alpha   90.00
_cell.angle_beta   90.00
_cell.angle_gamma   90.00
#
_symmetry.space_group_name_H-M   'P 1'
#
loop_
_entity.id
_entity.type
_entity.pdbx_description
1 polymer ?
#
loop_
_entity_poly.entity_id
_entity_poly.type
_entity_poly.pdbx_seq_one_letter_code
_entity_poly.pdbx_strand_id
1 'polypeptide(L)'
;LAYSAALAMAGEAEPRFTPLFIHGGTGQGKTHLLHSIARAFSAHSPSAPVLYMSAERFMVEFVNAMRSTETMAFKARLRAIGGGGGGSSAXXXXFIAGKGSTQEEFLHTINDLIDTGARIVVTADRAPQMLDGIDPRILSRLAGGLVADIRPAGLDLRLAILEARRAHAGDPPVPDAVIDFLARSIRSNVRELEGAFNKLVAYGQLTGRSIDLEFAQTMLADAVRANVRRLTIDEIQKACAAHFKIDLSEMKSKRRARAVARPRQVAMYISKKMTPRSLPEIGRTFGGRDHSTVIHAVRTIEKLRESHPDMDADVRALMRQLEG
;
A
#
# COMPACT_ATOMS: atom_id res chain seq x y z
N LEU A 1 12.27 -4.09 0.77
CA LEU A 1 12.97 -3.00 0.10
C LEU A 1 12.73 -1.66 0.82
N ALA A 2 11.48 -1.18 0.96
CA ALA A 2 11.18 0.12 1.58
C ALA A 2 11.78 0.29 2.99
N TYR A 3 11.69 -0.74 3.82
CA TYR A 3 12.25 -0.72 5.19
C TYR A 3 13.79 -0.60 5.16
N SER A 4 14.46 -1.41 4.33
CA SER A 4 15.93 -1.37 4.20
C SER A 4 16.42 -0.02 3.65
N ALA A 5 15.67 0.54 2.68
CA ALA A 5 15.95 1.86 2.12
C ALA A 5 15.76 2.96 3.19
N ALA A 6 14.72 2.84 4.00
CA ALA A 6 14.45 3.78 5.10
C ALA A 6 15.59 3.76 6.14
N LEU A 7 16.09 2.56 6.48
CA LEU A 7 17.24 2.42 7.39
C LEU A 7 18.48 3.09 6.81
N ALA A 8 18.75 2.91 5.52
CA ALA A 8 19.89 3.55 4.85
C ALA A 8 19.77 5.08 4.85
N MET A 9 18.52 5.60 4.64
CA MET A 9 18.28 7.05 4.69
C MET A 9 18.43 7.62 6.11
N ALA A 10 18.19 6.81 7.13
CA ALA A 10 18.27 7.21 8.54
C ALA A 10 19.68 7.06 9.15
N GLY A 11 20.56 6.27 8.53
CA GLY A 11 21.88 5.93 9.07
C GLY A 11 22.92 7.05 8.94
N GLU A 12 24.10 6.86 9.53
CA GLU A 12 25.21 7.81 9.48
C GLU A 12 25.83 7.92 8.10
N ALA A 13 26.02 6.80 7.41
CA ALA A 13 26.64 6.77 6.08
C ALA A 13 25.74 7.42 5.03
N GLU A 14 26.33 8.14 4.10
CA GLU A 14 25.57 8.72 2.98
C GLU A 14 24.93 7.60 2.13
N PRO A 15 23.63 7.66 1.90
CA PRO A 15 22.99 6.66 1.07
C PRO A 15 23.45 6.82 -0.39
N ARG A 16 23.65 5.69 -1.06
CA ARG A 16 24.07 5.66 -2.47
C ARG A 16 22.92 6.05 -3.44
N PHE A 17 21.82 6.50 -2.89
CA PHE A 17 20.62 6.85 -3.67
C PHE A 17 19.89 8.02 -3.00
N THR A 18 19.60 9.02 -3.78
CA THR A 18 18.73 10.14 -3.44
C THR A 18 18.13 10.66 -4.76
N PRO A 19 16.83 10.94 -4.82
CA PRO A 19 15.82 10.78 -3.77
C PRO A 19 15.41 9.32 -3.51
N LEU A 20 14.84 9.05 -2.33
CA LEU A 20 14.09 7.83 -2.06
C LEU A 20 12.60 8.12 -2.27
N PHE A 21 12.00 7.45 -3.22
CA PHE A 21 10.58 7.59 -3.53
C PHE A 21 9.81 6.39 -2.99
N ILE A 22 8.98 6.60 -1.98
CA ILE A 22 8.19 5.54 -1.34
C ILE A 22 6.74 5.67 -1.80
N HIS A 23 6.20 4.61 -2.39
CA HIS A 23 4.79 4.62 -2.78
C HIS A 23 4.02 3.42 -2.20
N GLY A 24 2.69 3.56 -2.19
CA GLY A 24 1.80 2.50 -1.68
C GLY A 24 0.42 3.07 -1.40
N GLY A 25 -0.55 2.21 -1.24
CA GLY A 25 -1.94 2.60 -1.00
C GLY A 25 -2.13 3.47 0.24
N THR A 26 -3.29 4.11 0.31
CA THR A 26 -3.67 4.93 1.47
C THR A 26 -3.69 4.06 2.75
N GLY A 27 -3.17 4.60 3.84
CA GLY A 27 -3.17 3.92 5.14
C GLY A 27 -2.12 2.81 5.32
N GLN A 28 -1.19 2.65 4.38
CA GLN A 28 -0.15 1.61 4.46
C GLN A 28 1.11 2.01 5.25
N GLY A 29 1.10 3.15 5.93
CA GLY A 29 2.20 3.53 6.82
C GLY A 29 3.30 4.40 6.17
N LYS A 30 3.09 4.96 4.98
CA LYS A 30 4.08 5.84 4.31
C LYS A 30 4.53 7.00 5.22
N THR A 31 3.57 7.72 5.78
CA THR A 31 3.83 8.86 6.69
C THR A 31 4.54 8.39 7.96
N HIS A 32 4.15 7.23 8.49
CA HIS A 32 4.80 6.64 9.65
C HIS A 32 6.28 6.35 9.35
N LEU A 33 6.56 5.73 8.20
CA LEU A 33 7.93 5.42 7.78
C LEU A 33 8.74 6.71 7.59
N LEU A 34 8.13 7.74 6.99
CA LEU A 34 8.79 9.04 6.79
C LEU A 34 9.17 9.69 8.13
N HIS A 35 8.24 9.69 9.12
CA HIS A 35 8.52 10.20 10.47
C HIS A 35 9.59 9.36 11.18
N SER A 36 9.60 8.04 10.96
CA SER A 36 10.60 7.16 11.54
C SER A 36 12.00 7.46 10.98
N ILE A 37 12.11 7.71 9.67
CA ILE A 37 13.36 8.13 9.03
C ILE A 37 13.84 9.44 9.65
N ALA A 38 12.95 10.44 9.72
CA ALA A 38 13.30 11.77 10.27
C ALA A 38 13.79 11.68 11.71
N ARG A 39 13.06 10.93 12.56
CA ARG A 39 13.41 10.74 13.97
C ARG A 39 14.76 10.02 14.13
N ALA A 40 14.95 8.93 13.40
CA ALA A 40 16.20 8.16 13.48
C ALA A 40 17.38 8.98 12.96
N PHE A 41 17.19 9.70 11.86
CA PHE A 41 18.21 10.62 11.32
C PHE A 41 18.58 11.71 12.34
N SER A 42 17.59 12.38 12.96
CA SER A 42 17.84 13.41 13.97
C SER A 42 18.57 12.85 15.21
N ALA A 43 18.33 11.59 15.55
CA ALA A 43 19.02 10.94 16.67
C ALA A 43 20.51 10.70 16.36
N HIS A 44 20.83 10.37 15.09
CA HIS A 44 22.23 10.17 14.64
C HIS A 44 22.95 11.50 14.34
N SER A 45 22.22 12.50 13.86
CA SER A 45 22.77 13.79 13.44
C SER A 45 21.97 14.95 14.05
N PRO A 46 22.12 15.21 15.36
CA PRO A 46 21.27 16.19 16.06
C PRO A 46 21.44 17.64 15.56
N SER A 47 22.57 17.97 14.98
CA SER A 47 22.84 19.33 14.43
C SER A 47 22.34 19.50 13.00
N ALA A 48 22.00 18.42 12.31
CA ALA A 48 21.58 18.46 10.92
C ALA A 48 20.10 18.89 10.81
N PRO A 49 19.76 19.86 9.97
CA PRO A 49 18.38 20.30 9.84
C PRO A 49 17.55 19.23 9.12
N VAL A 50 16.36 18.96 9.67
CA VAL A 50 15.37 18.06 9.06
C VAL A 50 14.13 18.87 8.73
N LEU A 51 13.73 18.88 7.47
CA LEU A 51 12.52 19.53 7.03
C LEU A 51 11.46 18.48 6.64
N TYR A 52 10.34 18.50 7.33
CA TYR A 52 9.15 17.75 6.95
C TYR A 52 8.13 18.71 6.35
N MET A 53 7.68 18.44 5.14
CA MET A 53 6.75 19.33 4.45
C MET A 53 5.78 18.50 3.57
N SER A 54 4.48 18.81 3.67
CA SER A 54 3.52 18.30 2.70
C SER A 54 3.58 19.12 1.41
N ALA A 55 3.15 18.53 0.30
CA ALA A 55 3.07 19.22 -0.98
C ALA A 55 2.19 20.48 -0.89
N GLU A 56 1.07 20.37 -0.18
CA GLU A 56 0.16 21.52 0.05
C GLU A 56 0.87 22.65 0.78
N ARG A 57 1.62 22.30 1.82
CA ARG A 57 2.38 23.30 2.59
C ARG A 57 3.46 23.95 1.73
N PHE A 58 4.20 23.17 0.94
CA PHE A 58 5.17 23.69 -0.02
C PHE A 58 4.51 24.70 -0.96
N MET A 59 3.35 24.32 -1.53
CA MET A 59 2.57 25.20 -2.42
C MET A 59 2.19 26.52 -1.74
N VAL A 60 1.64 26.44 -0.53
CA VAL A 60 1.20 27.62 0.22
C VAL A 60 2.39 28.54 0.53
N GLU A 61 3.47 27.99 1.05
CA GLU A 61 4.67 28.77 1.40
C GLU A 61 5.32 29.39 0.16
N PHE A 62 5.38 28.65 -0.95
CA PHE A 62 5.93 29.12 -2.22
C PHE A 62 5.08 30.27 -2.80
N VAL A 63 3.76 30.09 -2.86
CA VAL A 63 2.84 31.12 -3.40
C VAL A 63 2.91 32.40 -2.53
N ASN A 64 2.97 32.23 -1.21
CA ASN A 64 3.10 33.38 -0.29
C ASN A 64 4.44 34.11 -0.53
N ALA A 65 5.54 33.35 -0.66
CA ALA A 65 6.86 33.93 -0.95
C ALA A 65 6.88 34.69 -2.30
N MET A 66 6.15 34.18 -3.29
CA MET A 66 5.99 34.88 -4.57
C MET A 66 5.24 36.20 -4.42
N ARG A 67 4.16 36.21 -3.63
CA ARG A 67 3.31 37.39 -3.40
C ARG A 67 4.02 38.48 -2.57
N SER A 68 4.85 38.06 -1.62
CA SER A 68 5.59 38.97 -0.74
C SER A 68 6.96 39.38 -1.28
N THR A 69 7.29 38.99 -2.50
CA THR A 69 8.62 39.22 -3.12
C THR A 69 9.78 38.61 -2.30
N GLU A 70 9.49 37.60 -1.45
CA GLU A 70 10.43 36.93 -0.57
C GLU A 70 10.88 35.56 -1.14
N THR A 71 10.77 35.37 -2.45
CA THR A 71 11.11 34.11 -3.12
C THR A 71 12.57 33.72 -2.87
N MET A 72 13.47 34.71 -2.82
CA MET A 72 14.90 34.48 -2.55
C MET A 72 15.12 33.97 -1.11
N ALA A 73 14.38 34.52 -0.14
CA ALA A 73 14.47 34.08 1.26
C ALA A 73 13.94 32.65 1.42
N PHE A 74 12.83 32.34 0.76
CA PHE A 74 12.27 30.98 0.74
C PHE A 74 13.28 29.98 0.14
N LYS A 75 13.86 30.31 -1.01
CA LYS A 75 14.91 29.50 -1.66
C LYS A 75 16.15 29.35 -0.78
N ALA A 76 16.61 30.43 -0.16
CA ALA A 76 17.75 30.42 0.75
C ALA A 76 17.50 29.48 1.95
N ARG A 77 16.28 29.50 2.51
CA ARG A 77 15.88 28.63 3.61
C ARG A 77 15.94 27.16 3.19
N LEU A 78 15.42 26.82 2.00
CA LEU A 78 15.47 25.44 1.48
C LEU A 78 16.92 25.00 1.18
N ARG A 79 17.74 25.89 0.62
CA ARG A 79 19.19 25.63 0.35
C ARG A 79 19.99 25.49 1.64
N ALA A 80 19.68 26.26 2.68
CA ALA A 80 20.35 26.15 3.98
C ALA A 80 20.15 24.76 4.60
N ILE A 81 19.07 24.09 4.26
CA ILE A 81 18.84 22.69 4.65
C ILE A 81 19.85 21.78 3.95
N GLY A 82 20.18 21.99 2.67
CA GLY A 82 21.19 21.21 1.94
C GLY A 82 22.63 21.58 2.24
N GLY A 83 22.91 22.82 2.66
CA GLY A 83 24.23 23.42 2.74
C GLY A 83 24.96 23.41 4.09
N GLY A 84 24.40 22.83 5.11
CA GLY A 84 25.03 22.73 6.42
C GLY A 84 26.13 21.67 6.46
N GLY A 85 27.37 22.11 6.41
CA GLY A 85 28.63 21.34 6.27
C GLY A 85 28.59 19.89 6.77
N GLY A 86 28.63 18.99 5.84
CA GLY A 86 28.94 17.58 6.12
C GLY A 86 27.77 16.68 6.46
N GLY A 87 26.57 17.00 6.04
CA GLY A 87 25.52 15.98 6.25
C GLY A 87 24.07 16.42 6.21
N SER A 88 23.47 16.07 5.23
CA SER A 88 22.16 15.46 5.19
C SER A 88 20.97 16.16 5.85
N SER A 89 20.03 16.54 5.07
CA SER A 89 18.68 16.95 5.47
C SER A 89 17.63 16.15 4.74
N ALA A 90 16.50 16.03 5.35
CA ALA A 90 15.44 15.22 4.78
C ALA A 90 14.21 16.06 4.38
N UNK A 91 13.71 15.95 3.26
CA UNK A 91 12.54 16.64 2.89
C UNK A 91 11.50 15.64 2.49
N UNK A 92 10.60 15.86 2.79
CA UNK A 92 9.55 15.01 2.46
C UNK A 92 8.57 15.76 1.72
N UNK A 93 8.42 15.46 0.89
CA UNK A 93 7.42 16.04 0.14
C UNK A 93 6.35 15.06 -0.14
N UNK A 94 5.43 15.47 0.10
CA UNK A 94 4.30 14.80 -0.31
C UNK A 94 4.05 15.21 -1.69
N PHE A 95 3.19 14.70 -2.35
CA PHE A 95 2.98 14.79 -3.76
C PHE A 95 2.32 16.13 -4.21
N ILE A 96 2.77 16.68 -5.30
CA ILE A 96 2.26 17.93 -5.86
C ILE A 96 1.60 17.69 -7.24
N ALA A 97 0.27 17.89 -7.34
CA ALA A 97 -0.42 18.19 -8.58
C ALA A 97 -0.76 19.68 -8.57
N GLY A 98 -0.21 20.46 -9.47
CA GLY A 98 -0.40 21.91 -9.45
C GLY A 98 -0.05 22.61 -10.76
N LYS A 99 -0.14 23.94 -10.73
CA LYS A 99 0.12 24.79 -11.92
C LYS A 99 1.60 24.70 -12.34
N GLY A 100 1.87 24.85 -13.61
CA GLY A 100 3.18 24.66 -14.23
C GLY A 100 4.33 25.45 -13.59
N SER A 101 4.11 26.70 -13.23
CA SER A 101 5.14 27.55 -12.59
C SER A 101 5.61 27.00 -11.25
N THR A 102 4.71 26.40 -10.46
CA THR A 102 5.06 25.80 -9.17
C THR A 102 5.83 24.51 -9.34
N GLN A 103 5.49 23.72 -10.35
CA GLN A 103 6.21 22.48 -10.68
C GLN A 103 7.63 22.78 -11.12
N GLU A 104 7.83 23.84 -11.89
CA GLU A 104 9.17 24.25 -12.34
C GLU A 104 10.06 24.65 -11.17
N GLU A 105 9.55 25.44 -10.23
CA GLU A 105 10.29 25.81 -9.01
C GLU A 105 10.55 24.61 -8.10
N PHE A 106 9.61 23.69 -8.01
CA PHE A 106 9.80 22.44 -7.28
C PHE A 106 10.95 21.61 -7.92
N LEU A 107 11.00 21.55 -9.26
CA LEU A 107 12.07 20.86 -9.97
C LEU A 107 13.44 21.50 -9.68
N HIS A 108 13.52 22.82 -9.71
CA HIS A 108 14.74 23.55 -9.37
C HIS A 108 15.18 23.25 -7.93
N THR A 109 14.22 23.28 -7.01
CA THR A 109 14.50 23.00 -5.59
C THR A 109 15.04 21.58 -5.38
N ILE A 110 14.42 20.59 -6.04
CA ILE A 110 14.91 19.19 -5.95
C ILE A 110 16.31 19.07 -6.53
N ASN A 111 16.58 19.70 -7.67
CA ASN A 111 17.91 19.66 -8.26
C ASN A 111 18.96 20.29 -7.33
N ASP A 112 18.69 21.49 -6.81
CA ASP A 112 19.58 22.16 -5.85
C ASP A 112 19.86 21.27 -4.63
N LEU A 113 18.84 20.61 -4.09
CA LEU A 113 18.99 19.73 -2.92
C LEU A 113 19.80 18.48 -3.25
N ILE A 114 19.60 17.88 -4.43
CA ILE A 114 20.39 16.72 -4.88
C ILE A 114 21.86 17.14 -5.04
N ASP A 115 22.10 18.27 -5.69
CA ASP A 115 23.46 18.78 -5.98
C ASP A 115 24.20 19.14 -4.69
N THR A 116 23.50 19.51 -3.63
CA THR A 116 24.10 19.78 -2.30
C THR A 116 24.20 18.54 -1.41
N GLY A 117 23.85 17.35 -1.92
CA GLY A 117 23.96 16.10 -1.17
C GLY A 117 22.87 15.87 -0.13
N ALA A 118 21.75 16.59 -0.20
CA ALA A 118 20.65 16.42 0.74
C ALA A 118 19.98 15.04 0.56
N ARG A 119 19.57 14.43 1.67
CA ARG A 119 18.77 13.20 1.66
C ARG A 119 17.32 13.55 1.43
N ILE A 120 16.80 13.19 0.27
CA ILE A 120 15.41 13.50 -0.10
C ILE A 120 14.58 12.24 -0.01
N VAL A 121 13.48 12.29 0.75
CA VAL A 121 12.50 11.20 0.82
C VAL A 121 11.14 11.75 0.39
N VAL A 122 10.55 11.14 -0.62
CA VAL A 122 9.24 11.53 -1.16
C VAL A 122 8.26 10.37 -0.97
N THR A 123 7.03 10.67 -0.58
CA THR A 123 5.99 9.65 -0.47
C THR A 123 4.78 9.99 -1.34
N ALA A 124 4.20 8.98 -1.98
CA ALA A 124 3.01 9.13 -2.82
C ALA A 124 2.08 7.91 -2.70
N ASP A 125 0.86 8.05 -3.19
CA ASP A 125 -0.12 6.94 -3.16
C ASP A 125 0.14 5.92 -4.29
N ARG A 126 0.92 6.29 -5.30
CA ARG A 126 1.22 5.44 -6.46
C ARG A 126 2.64 5.72 -6.99
N ALA A 127 3.13 4.84 -7.85
CA ALA A 127 4.48 4.95 -8.43
C ALA A 127 4.64 6.22 -9.30
N PRO A 128 5.87 6.76 -9.46
CA PRO A 128 6.08 7.99 -10.24
C PRO A 128 5.42 7.96 -11.63
N GLN A 129 5.52 6.84 -12.33
CA GLN A 129 4.98 6.67 -13.69
C GLN A 129 3.44 6.70 -13.75
N MET A 130 2.78 6.58 -12.60
CA MET A 130 1.32 6.55 -12.47
C MET A 130 0.76 7.86 -11.89
N LEU A 131 1.61 8.88 -11.78
CA LEU A 131 1.22 10.19 -11.26
C LEU A 131 0.80 11.09 -12.42
N ASP A 132 -0.47 11.45 -12.45
CA ASP A 132 -1.04 12.30 -13.50
C ASP A 132 -0.84 13.79 -13.17
N GLY A 133 -0.65 14.62 -14.19
CA GLY A 133 -0.56 16.07 -14.07
C GLY A 133 0.76 16.58 -13.52
N ILE A 134 1.82 15.75 -13.53
CA ILE A 134 3.17 16.13 -13.09
C ILE A 134 4.11 16.21 -14.29
N ASP A 135 4.95 17.23 -14.28
CA ASP A 135 5.98 17.43 -15.31
C ASP A 135 6.86 16.16 -15.39
N PRO A 136 7.05 15.60 -16.60
CA PRO A 136 7.90 14.42 -16.79
C PRO A 136 9.34 14.59 -16.26
N ARG A 137 9.87 15.80 -16.24
CA ARG A 137 11.20 16.09 -15.69
C ARG A 137 11.25 15.83 -14.19
N ILE A 138 10.19 16.20 -13.45
CA ILE A 138 10.07 15.91 -12.01
C ILE A 138 10.00 14.40 -11.80
N LEU A 139 9.13 13.71 -12.56
CA LEU A 139 8.99 12.25 -12.47
C LEU A 139 10.32 11.54 -12.73
N SER A 140 11.06 12.00 -13.73
CA SER A 140 12.38 11.46 -14.05
C SER A 140 13.37 11.64 -12.89
N ARG A 141 13.40 12.83 -12.28
CA ARG A 141 14.27 13.09 -11.13
C ARG A 141 13.92 12.25 -9.92
N LEU A 142 12.61 12.13 -9.63
CA LEU A 142 12.13 11.32 -8.51
C LEU A 142 12.39 9.82 -8.72
N ALA A 143 12.33 9.36 -9.95
CA ALA A 143 12.60 7.96 -10.31
C ALA A 143 14.12 7.68 -10.46
N GLY A 144 14.94 8.71 -10.59
CA GLY A 144 16.39 8.58 -10.77
C GLY A 144 17.14 8.06 -9.55
N GLY A 145 16.52 8.15 -8.37
CA GLY A 145 17.04 7.55 -7.15
C GLY A 145 16.50 6.13 -6.94
N LEU A 146 16.01 5.83 -5.75
CA LEU A 146 15.41 4.51 -5.45
C LEU A 146 13.91 4.63 -5.30
N VAL A 147 13.16 3.83 -6.06
CA VAL A 147 11.71 3.73 -5.95
C VAL A 147 11.36 2.45 -5.16
N ALA A 148 10.61 2.60 -4.08
CA ALA A 148 10.28 1.50 -3.16
C ALA A 148 8.77 1.45 -2.90
N ASP A 149 8.18 0.26 -3.07
CA ASP A 149 6.76 0.02 -2.78
C ASP A 149 6.55 -0.38 -1.31
N ILE A 150 5.48 0.10 -0.70
CA ILE A 150 4.95 -0.44 0.55
C ILE A 150 3.73 -1.29 0.19
N ARG A 151 3.85 -2.58 0.44
CA ARG A 151 2.77 -3.55 0.22
C ARG A 151 1.81 -3.59 1.40
N PRO A 152 0.58 -4.07 1.21
CA PRO A 152 -0.32 -4.31 2.34
C PRO A 152 0.36 -5.16 3.41
N ALA A 153 0.09 -4.84 4.68
CA ALA A 153 0.69 -5.55 5.81
C ALA A 153 0.24 -7.03 5.81
N GLY A 154 1.19 -7.94 5.86
CA GLY A 154 0.92 -9.37 6.06
C GLY A 154 0.40 -9.63 7.47
N LEU A 155 -0.11 -10.84 7.73
CA LEU A 155 -0.70 -11.18 9.03
C LEU A 155 0.28 -10.93 10.19
N ASP A 156 1.53 -11.38 10.04
CA ASP A 156 2.54 -11.22 11.10
C ASP A 156 2.79 -9.76 11.44
N LEU A 157 2.85 -8.89 10.43
CA LEU A 157 3.03 -7.45 10.65
C LEU A 157 1.78 -6.83 11.29
N ARG A 158 0.57 -7.26 10.88
CA ARG A 158 -0.67 -6.78 11.50
C ARG A 158 -0.73 -7.16 12.99
N LEU A 159 -0.35 -8.40 13.33
CA LEU A 159 -0.26 -8.86 14.71
C LEU A 159 0.75 -8.00 15.49
N ALA A 160 1.95 -7.79 14.97
CA ALA A 160 2.98 -6.99 15.62
C ALA A 160 2.52 -5.53 15.87
N ILE A 161 1.79 -4.94 14.90
CA ILE A 161 1.23 -3.58 15.04
C ILE A 161 0.20 -3.55 16.17
N LEU A 162 -0.71 -4.53 16.23
CA LEU A 162 -1.75 -4.59 17.26
C LEU A 162 -1.14 -4.84 18.63
N GLU A 163 -0.11 -5.69 18.74
CA GLU A 163 0.61 -5.93 20.00
C GLU A 163 1.30 -4.65 20.51
N ALA A 164 1.95 -3.92 19.61
CA ALA A 164 2.55 -2.63 19.96
C ALA A 164 1.50 -1.62 20.45
N ARG A 165 0.31 -1.61 19.83
CA ARG A 165 -0.81 -0.77 20.28
C ARG A 165 -1.36 -1.22 21.61
N ARG A 166 -1.51 -2.54 21.80
CA ARG A 166 -2.01 -3.15 23.07
C ARG A 166 -1.12 -2.75 24.26
N ALA A 167 0.19 -2.76 24.06
CA ALA A 167 1.15 -2.38 25.10
C ALA A 167 0.95 -0.96 25.63
N HIS A 168 0.29 -0.09 24.87
CA HIS A 168 0.04 1.31 25.23
C HIS A 168 -1.45 1.62 25.52
N ALA A 169 -2.32 0.62 25.41
CA ALA A 169 -3.77 0.86 25.50
C ALA A 169 -4.31 1.04 26.92
N GLY A 170 -3.66 0.46 27.91
CA GLY A 170 -4.16 0.50 29.29
C GLY A 170 -5.41 -0.37 29.50
N ASP A 171 -6.24 -0.01 30.47
CA ASP A 171 -7.48 -0.72 30.77
C ASP A 171 -8.65 -0.26 29.86
N PRO A 172 -9.61 -1.16 29.57
CA PRO A 172 -9.61 -2.60 29.87
C PRO A 172 -8.65 -3.39 28.97
N PRO A 173 -8.12 -4.50 29.48
CA PRO A 173 -7.17 -5.30 28.70
C PRO A 173 -7.81 -5.91 27.46
N VAL A 174 -7.03 -6.00 26.39
CA VAL A 174 -7.49 -6.59 25.11
C VAL A 174 -6.94 -8.02 25.00
N PRO A 175 -7.81 -9.06 25.01
CA PRO A 175 -7.36 -10.45 24.94
C PRO A 175 -6.73 -10.84 23.57
N ASP A 176 -5.88 -11.86 23.60
CA ASP A 176 -5.22 -12.41 22.40
C ASP A 176 -6.23 -12.80 21.31
N ALA A 177 -7.37 -13.39 21.71
CA ALA A 177 -8.43 -13.77 20.75
C ALA A 177 -8.97 -12.56 19.97
N VAL A 178 -9.02 -11.38 20.58
CA VAL A 178 -9.46 -10.15 19.94
C VAL A 178 -8.37 -9.62 18.98
N ILE A 179 -7.11 -9.69 19.40
CA ILE A 179 -5.95 -9.31 18.56
C ILE A 179 -5.91 -10.17 17.30
N ASP A 180 -6.02 -11.50 17.47
CA ASP A 180 -6.03 -12.42 16.31
C ASP A 180 -7.24 -12.17 15.39
N PHE A 181 -8.42 -11.96 15.98
CA PHE A 181 -9.64 -11.63 15.22
C PHE A 181 -9.46 -10.35 14.38
N LEU A 182 -8.95 -9.27 14.99
CA LEU A 182 -8.70 -8.00 14.29
C LEU A 182 -7.71 -8.20 13.14
N ALA A 183 -6.57 -8.85 13.42
CA ALA A 183 -5.51 -9.07 12.44
C ALA A 183 -5.99 -9.87 11.22
N ARG A 184 -6.87 -10.84 11.43
CA ARG A 184 -7.42 -11.68 10.34
C ARG A 184 -8.57 -11.00 9.60
N SER A 185 -9.36 -10.19 10.30
CA SER A 185 -10.59 -9.60 9.74
C SER A 185 -10.35 -8.28 9.02
N ILE A 186 -9.41 -7.45 9.51
CA ILE A 186 -9.14 -6.12 8.93
C ILE A 186 -7.84 -6.19 8.13
N ARG A 187 -7.96 -6.39 6.82
CA ARG A 187 -6.82 -6.61 5.91
C ARG A 187 -6.55 -5.45 4.95
N SER A 188 -7.44 -4.48 4.87
CA SER A 188 -7.40 -3.39 3.89
C SER A 188 -6.15 -2.52 4.04
N ASN A 189 -5.90 -2.00 5.23
CA ASN A 189 -4.75 -1.15 5.50
C ASN A 189 -4.54 -0.98 7.02
N VAL A 190 -3.36 -0.51 7.39
CA VAL A 190 -2.95 -0.33 8.79
C VAL A 190 -3.81 0.72 9.50
N ARG A 191 -4.20 1.79 8.81
CA ARG A 191 -5.03 2.85 9.42
C ARG A 191 -6.38 2.31 9.89
N GLU A 192 -7.03 1.47 9.07
CA GLU A 192 -8.31 0.84 9.44
C GLU A 192 -8.12 -0.17 10.56
N LEU A 193 -7.03 -0.92 10.54
CA LEU A 193 -6.69 -1.87 11.60
C LEU A 193 -6.53 -1.16 12.95
N GLU A 194 -5.73 -0.10 13.00
CA GLU A 194 -5.52 0.72 14.19
C GLU A 194 -6.83 1.41 14.63
N GLY A 195 -7.60 1.90 13.66
CA GLY A 195 -8.91 2.51 13.91
C GLY A 195 -9.89 1.55 14.58
N ALA A 196 -9.95 0.32 14.11
CA ALA A 196 -10.80 -0.73 14.69
C ALA A 196 -10.35 -1.07 16.12
N PHE A 197 -9.06 -1.20 16.35
CA PHE A 197 -8.49 -1.44 17.70
C PHE A 197 -8.84 -0.29 18.63
N ASN A 198 -8.56 0.96 18.22
CA ASN A 198 -8.83 2.15 19.04
C ASN A 198 -10.33 2.28 19.37
N LYS A 199 -11.21 1.94 18.42
CA LYS A 199 -12.65 1.97 18.62
C LYS A 199 -13.06 0.99 19.73
N LEU A 200 -12.53 -0.24 19.74
CA LEU A 200 -12.82 -1.23 20.79
C LEU A 200 -12.36 -0.76 22.16
N VAL A 201 -11.13 -0.26 22.25
CA VAL A 201 -10.56 0.23 23.51
C VAL A 201 -11.39 1.40 24.04
N ALA A 202 -11.69 2.39 23.18
CA ALA A 202 -12.49 3.55 23.56
C ALA A 202 -13.89 3.15 24.07
N TYR A 203 -14.53 2.21 23.39
CA TYR A 203 -15.85 1.70 23.83
C TYR A 203 -15.77 0.98 25.18
N GLY A 204 -14.76 0.14 25.36
CA GLY A 204 -14.55 -0.55 26.65
C GLY A 204 -14.38 0.46 27.78
N GLN A 205 -13.53 1.46 27.57
CA GLN A 205 -13.27 2.53 28.53
C GLN A 205 -14.52 3.35 28.87
N LEU A 206 -15.28 3.75 27.83
CA LEU A 206 -16.47 4.62 28.02
C LEU A 206 -17.64 3.88 28.67
N THR A 207 -17.79 2.59 28.42
CA THR A 207 -18.93 1.81 28.90
C THR A 207 -18.61 0.96 30.15
N GLY A 208 -17.34 0.86 30.51
CA GLY A 208 -16.89 -0.01 31.59
C GLY A 208 -17.02 -1.50 31.30
N ARG A 209 -17.22 -1.86 30.02
CA ARG A 209 -17.36 -3.27 29.60
C ARG A 209 -16.01 -3.89 29.30
N SER A 210 -15.86 -5.14 29.70
CA SER A 210 -14.70 -5.95 29.28
C SER A 210 -14.70 -6.14 27.76
N ILE A 211 -13.52 -6.11 27.17
CA ILE A 211 -13.35 -6.37 25.74
C ILE A 211 -13.15 -7.87 25.56
N ASP A 212 -14.17 -8.53 25.01
CA ASP A 212 -14.09 -9.95 24.65
C ASP A 212 -14.36 -10.13 23.15
N LEU A 213 -14.26 -11.36 22.68
CA LEU A 213 -14.42 -11.66 21.25
C LEU A 213 -15.82 -11.35 20.73
N GLU A 214 -16.87 -11.65 21.52
CA GLU A 214 -18.26 -11.39 21.16
C GLU A 214 -18.53 -9.89 21.03
N PHE A 215 -18.03 -9.11 21.98
CA PHE A 215 -18.11 -7.66 21.94
C PHE A 215 -17.39 -7.11 20.71
N ALA A 216 -16.16 -7.60 20.42
CA ALA A 216 -15.38 -7.17 19.25
C ALA A 216 -16.11 -7.49 17.94
N GLN A 217 -16.66 -8.69 17.81
CA GLN A 217 -17.41 -9.11 16.61
C GLN A 217 -18.65 -8.24 16.39
N THR A 218 -19.38 -7.95 17.44
CA THR A 218 -20.60 -7.11 17.39
C THR A 218 -20.25 -5.66 17.01
N MET A 219 -19.29 -5.08 17.72
CA MET A 219 -18.91 -3.66 17.52
C MET A 219 -18.27 -3.38 16.18
N LEU A 220 -17.59 -4.38 15.60
CA LEU A 220 -16.86 -4.20 14.35
C LEU A 220 -17.53 -4.89 13.15
N ALA A 221 -18.77 -5.38 13.31
CA ALA A 221 -19.48 -6.10 12.24
C ALA A 221 -19.45 -5.34 10.90
N ASP A 222 -19.71 -4.04 10.92
CA ASP A 222 -19.70 -3.22 9.71
C ASP A 222 -18.29 -3.03 9.14
N ALA A 223 -17.28 -2.80 9.99
CA ALA A 223 -15.90 -2.68 9.58
C ALA A 223 -15.38 -4.00 8.98
N VAL A 224 -15.73 -5.12 9.59
CA VAL A 224 -15.38 -6.44 9.07
C VAL A 224 -16.06 -6.68 7.72
N ARG A 225 -17.35 -6.37 7.60
CA ARG A 225 -18.08 -6.48 6.31
C ARG A 225 -17.45 -5.62 5.22
N ALA A 226 -17.05 -4.41 5.56
CA ALA A 226 -16.38 -3.49 4.62
C ALA A 226 -14.99 -4.01 4.22
N ASN A 227 -14.30 -4.69 5.14
CA ASN A 227 -12.96 -5.25 4.95
C ASN A 227 -12.95 -6.65 4.33
N VAL A 228 -14.09 -7.31 4.21
CA VAL A 228 -14.16 -8.51 3.38
C VAL A 228 -13.77 -8.05 1.97
N ARG A 229 -12.49 -8.25 1.65
CA ARG A 229 -11.94 -7.94 0.34
C ARG A 229 -12.84 -8.61 -0.70
N ARG A 230 -13.59 -7.82 -1.43
CA ARG A 230 -14.39 -8.34 -2.54
C ARG A 230 -13.43 -8.71 -3.65
N LEU A 231 -12.90 -9.92 -3.54
CA LEU A 231 -12.07 -10.49 -4.57
C LEU A 231 -12.76 -10.30 -5.92
N THR A 232 -12.08 -9.67 -6.85
CA THR A 232 -12.63 -9.41 -8.18
C THR A 232 -12.31 -10.58 -9.12
N ILE A 233 -13.19 -10.80 -10.09
CA ILE A 233 -12.96 -11.84 -11.10
C ILE A 233 -11.67 -11.56 -11.88
N ASP A 234 -11.33 -10.29 -12.11
CA ASP A 234 -10.08 -9.92 -12.80
C ASP A 234 -8.84 -10.33 -12.00
N GLU A 235 -8.86 -10.17 -10.68
CA GLU A 235 -7.75 -10.65 -9.81
C GLU A 235 -7.62 -12.17 -9.89
N ILE A 236 -8.74 -12.89 -9.88
CA ILE A 236 -8.74 -14.36 -10.02
C ILE A 236 -8.16 -14.75 -11.39
N GLN A 237 -8.58 -14.06 -12.46
CA GLN A 237 -8.05 -14.33 -13.81
C GLN A 237 -6.53 -14.12 -13.86
N LYS A 238 -6.04 -13.00 -13.28
CA LYS A 238 -4.60 -12.70 -13.22
C LYS A 238 -3.81 -13.77 -12.45
N ALA A 239 -4.30 -14.15 -11.27
CA ALA A 239 -3.65 -15.17 -10.44
C ALA A 239 -3.59 -16.54 -11.18
N CYS A 240 -4.71 -16.96 -11.78
CA CYS A 240 -4.77 -18.21 -12.53
C CYS A 240 -3.88 -18.17 -13.78
N ALA A 241 -3.86 -17.04 -14.52
CA ALA A 241 -3.02 -16.88 -15.71
C ALA A 241 -1.53 -17.01 -15.34
N ALA A 242 -1.12 -16.34 -14.26
CA ALA A 242 0.26 -16.41 -13.75
C ALA A 242 0.64 -17.82 -13.29
N HIS A 243 -0.24 -18.48 -12.52
CA HIS A 243 0.01 -19.83 -11.97
C HIS A 243 0.19 -20.86 -13.09
N PHE A 244 -0.70 -20.84 -14.10
CA PHE A 244 -0.67 -21.79 -15.21
C PHE A 244 0.21 -21.32 -16.39
N LYS A 245 0.90 -20.18 -16.24
CA LYS A 245 1.83 -19.60 -17.24
C LYS A 245 1.16 -19.42 -18.62
N ILE A 246 -0.05 -18.84 -18.64
CA ILE A 246 -0.76 -18.50 -19.87
C ILE A 246 -0.98 -16.98 -19.92
N ASP A 247 -1.18 -16.45 -21.12
CA ASP A 247 -1.50 -15.03 -21.31
C ASP A 247 -2.88 -14.73 -20.71
N LEU A 248 -3.00 -13.56 -20.05
CA LEU A 248 -4.27 -13.14 -19.42
C LEU A 248 -5.40 -13.02 -20.45
N SER A 249 -5.11 -12.63 -21.69
CA SER A 249 -6.10 -12.53 -22.76
C SER A 249 -6.76 -13.88 -23.06
N GLU A 250 -6.05 -14.99 -22.82
CA GLU A 250 -6.58 -16.36 -23.05
C GLU A 250 -7.74 -16.68 -22.11
N MET A 251 -7.85 -15.99 -20.97
CA MET A 251 -9.01 -16.16 -20.07
C MET A 251 -10.33 -15.79 -20.76
N LYS A 252 -10.27 -14.84 -21.70
CA LYS A 252 -11.44 -14.35 -22.45
C LYS A 252 -11.52 -14.91 -23.87
N SER A 253 -10.47 -15.63 -24.34
CA SER A 253 -10.39 -16.16 -25.72
C SER A 253 -11.40 -17.27 -25.98
N LYS A 254 -11.72 -17.51 -27.25
CA LYS A 254 -12.60 -18.61 -27.71
C LYS A 254 -11.85 -19.95 -27.86
N ARG A 255 -10.53 -19.97 -27.63
CA ARG A 255 -9.70 -21.18 -27.76
C ARG A 255 -10.17 -22.30 -26.84
N ARG A 256 -10.21 -23.53 -27.37
CA ARG A 256 -10.68 -24.73 -26.65
C ARG A 256 -9.56 -25.70 -26.30
N ALA A 257 -8.31 -25.41 -26.68
CA ALA A 257 -7.16 -26.24 -26.34
C ALA A 257 -7.10 -26.45 -24.82
N ARG A 258 -6.84 -27.69 -24.39
CA ARG A 258 -6.85 -28.10 -22.97
C ARG A 258 -5.92 -27.20 -22.11
N ALA A 259 -4.77 -26.81 -22.66
CA ALA A 259 -3.79 -25.95 -21.99
C ALA A 259 -4.35 -24.57 -21.63
N VAL A 260 -5.38 -24.11 -22.34
CA VAL A 260 -6.05 -22.81 -22.10
C VAL A 260 -7.41 -23.00 -21.39
N ALA A 261 -8.13 -24.03 -21.79
CA ALA A 261 -9.48 -24.31 -21.25
C ALA A 261 -9.44 -24.69 -19.77
N ARG A 262 -8.43 -25.46 -19.34
CA ARG A 262 -8.32 -25.91 -17.96
C ARG A 262 -8.06 -24.76 -16.97
N PRO A 263 -7.04 -23.89 -17.19
CA PRO A 263 -6.87 -22.69 -16.35
C PRO A 263 -8.12 -21.83 -16.27
N ARG A 264 -8.83 -21.64 -17.38
CA ARG A 264 -10.08 -20.87 -17.42
C ARG A 264 -11.17 -21.52 -16.57
N GLN A 265 -11.30 -22.87 -16.62
CA GLN A 265 -12.27 -23.60 -15.80
C GLN A 265 -11.92 -23.44 -14.29
N VAL A 266 -10.65 -23.51 -13.92
CA VAL A 266 -10.19 -23.26 -12.55
C VAL A 266 -10.55 -21.83 -12.12
N ALA A 267 -10.29 -20.83 -12.96
CA ALA A 267 -10.63 -19.44 -12.66
C ALA A 267 -12.15 -19.24 -12.47
N MET A 268 -12.98 -19.86 -13.32
CA MET A 268 -14.45 -19.83 -13.16
C MET A 268 -14.90 -20.50 -11.85
N TYR A 269 -14.31 -21.63 -11.51
CA TYR A 269 -14.56 -22.37 -10.27
C TYR A 269 -14.25 -21.50 -9.05
N ILE A 270 -13.03 -20.94 -9.01
CA ILE A 270 -12.57 -20.06 -7.92
C ILE A 270 -13.49 -18.81 -7.83
N SER A 271 -13.83 -18.21 -8.98
CA SER A 271 -14.76 -17.06 -9.03
C SER A 271 -16.10 -17.39 -8.38
N LYS A 272 -16.64 -18.59 -8.64
CA LYS A 272 -17.92 -19.03 -8.04
C LYS A 272 -17.79 -19.29 -6.53
N LYS A 273 -16.66 -19.84 -6.08
CA LYS A 273 -16.45 -20.18 -4.65
C LYS A 273 -16.07 -18.97 -3.79
N MET A 274 -15.32 -18.02 -4.35
CA MET A 274 -14.71 -16.92 -3.57
C MET A 274 -15.34 -15.56 -3.81
N THR A 275 -16.35 -15.45 -4.71
CA THR A 275 -17.04 -14.17 -4.94
C THR A 275 -18.56 -14.34 -4.85
N PRO A 276 -19.30 -13.29 -4.48
CA PRO A 276 -20.77 -13.34 -4.47
C PRO A 276 -21.39 -13.20 -5.86
N ARG A 277 -20.58 -13.25 -6.92
CA ARG A 277 -21.06 -13.03 -8.29
C ARG A 277 -21.93 -14.19 -8.79
N SER A 278 -22.97 -13.84 -9.53
CA SER A 278 -23.86 -14.80 -10.16
C SER A 278 -23.18 -15.50 -11.35
N LEU A 279 -23.64 -16.67 -11.71
CA LEU A 279 -23.09 -17.44 -12.84
C LEU A 279 -23.12 -16.63 -14.16
N PRO A 280 -24.20 -15.90 -14.50
CA PRO A 280 -24.19 -15.05 -15.68
C PRO A 280 -23.14 -13.92 -15.62
N GLU A 281 -22.95 -13.30 -14.45
CA GLU A 281 -21.90 -12.27 -14.28
C GLU A 281 -20.51 -12.84 -14.50
N ILE A 282 -20.25 -14.02 -13.93
CA ILE A 282 -18.96 -14.72 -14.14
C ILE A 282 -18.78 -14.99 -15.65
N GLY A 283 -19.79 -15.58 -16.29
CA GLY A 283 -19.72 -15.88 -17.72
C GLY A 283 -19.36 -14.66 -18.59
N ARG A 284 -19.99 -13.53 -18.31
CA ARG A 284 -19.73 -12.27 -19.03
C ARG A 284 -18.25 -11.86 -18.95
N THR A 285 -17.61 -11.97 -17.78
CA THR A 285 -16.21 -11.57 -17.59
C THR A 285 -15.22 -12.55 -18.24
N PHE A 286 -15.66 -13.77 -18.58
CA PHE A 286 -14.82 -14.76 -19.27
C PHE A 286 -15.09 -14.80 -20.79
N GLY A 287 -15.30 -13.62 -21.40
CA GLY A 287 -15.49 -13.50 -22.85
C GLY A 287 -16.94 -13.72 -23.31
N GLY A 288 -17.90 -13.35 -22.50
CA GLY A 288 -19.33 -13.44 -22.85
C GLY A 288 -19.87 -14.86 -22.89
N ARG A 289 -19.36 -15.72 -22.02
CA ARG A 289 -19.81 -17.13 -21.97
C ARG A 289 -21.14 -17.26 -21.23
N ASP A 290 -21.93 -18.21 -21.70
CA ASP A 290 -23.22 -18.53 -21.07
C ASP A 290 -23.00 -19.13 -19.67
N HIS A 291 -23.98 -18.94 -18.79
CA HIS A 291 -23.96 -19.49 -17.43
C HIS A 291 -23.81 -21.01 -17.40
N SER A 292 -24.34 -21.73 -18.40
CA SER A 292 -24.19 -23.18 -18.53
C SER A 292 -22.71 -23.60 -18.67
N THR A 293 -21.90 -22.77 -19.36
CA THR A 293 -20.45 -22.99 -19.47
C THR A 293 -19.79 -22.88 -18.09
N VAL A 294 -20.20 -21.91 -17.28
CA VAL A 294 -19.67 -21.75 -15.91
C VAL A 294 -20.05 -22.93 -15.03
N ILE A 295 -21.31 -23.37 -15.10
CA ILE A 295 -21.80 -24.57 -14.37
C ILE A 295 -20.94 -25.80 -14.75
N HIS A 296 -20.75 -26.00 -16.05
CA HIS A 296 -19.92 -27.12 -16.55
C HIS A 296 -18.49 -27.01 -16.02
N ALA A 297 -17.89 -25.82 -16.04
CA ALA A 297 -16.52 -25.61 -15.54
C ALA A 297 -16.43 -25.95 -14.04
N VAL A 298 -17.40 -25.49 -13.25
CA VAL A 298 -17.45 -25.73 -11.79
C VAL A 298 -17.50 -27.23 -11.52
N ARG A 299 -18.47 -27.93 -12.13
CA ARG A 299 -18.64 -29.39 -11.96
C ARG A 299 -17.40 -30.16 -12.42
N THR A 300 -16.78 -29.75 -13.51
CA THR A 300 -15.57 -30.38 -14.04
C THR A 300 -14.41 -30.28 -13.05
N ILE A 301 -14.21 -29.08 -12.47
CA ILE A 301 -13.11 -28.88 -11.52
C ILE A 301 -13.39 -29.61 -10.21
N GLU A 302 -14.65 -29.64 -9.74
CA GLU A 302 -15.03 -30.41 -8.54
C GLU A 302 -14.63 -31.88 -8.69
N LYS A 303 -15.01 -32.53 -9.81
CA LYS A 303 -14.65 -33.92 -10.09
C LYS A 303 -13.15 -34.12 -10.20
N LEU A 304 -12.43 -33.21 -10.85
CA LEU A 304 -11.00 -33.31 -11.02
C LEU A 304 -10.25 -33.19 -9.70
N ARG A 305 -10.73 -32.38 -8.79
CA ARG A 305 -10.13 -32.24 -7.44
C ARG A 305 -10.24 -33.53 -6.64
N GLU A 306 -11.31 -34.30 -6.85
CA GLU A 306 -11.50 -35.62 -6.20
C GLU A 306 -10.59 -36.70 -6.78
N SER A 307 -10.31 -36.63 -8.08
CA SER A 307 -9.61 -37.72 -8.81
C SER A 307 -8.14 -37.42 -9.11
N HIS A 308 -7.69 -36.15 -8.98
CA HIS A 308 -6.33 -35.72 -9.36
C HIS A 308 -5.75 -34.86 -8.25
N PRO A 309 -4.86 -35.40 -7.39
CA PRO A 309 -4.24 -34.65 -6.28
C PRO A 309 -3.52 -33.37 -6.72
N ASP A 310 -2.85 -33.39 -7.87
CA ASP A 310 -2.14 -32.21 -8.40
C ASP A 310 -3.11 -31.06 -8.67
N MET A 311 -4.27 -31.37 -9.26
CA MET A 311 -5.30 -30.36 -9.53
C MET A 311 -5.86 -29.76 -8.23
N ASP A 312 -6.06 -30.60 -7.22
CA ASP A 312 -6.53 -30.12 -5.91
C ASP A 312 -5.47 -29.24 -5.24
N ALA A 313 -4.19 -29.62 -5.34
CA ALA A 313 -3.09 -28.82 -4.82
C ALA A 313 -3.01 -27.44 -5.50
N ASP A 314 -3.12 -27.40 -6.83
CA ASP A 314 -3.13 -26.15 -7.60
C ASP A 314 -4.28 -25.23 -7.15
N VAL A 315 -5.51 -25.78 -7.06
CA VAL A 315 -6.69 -25.00 -6.66
C VAL A 315 -6.53 -24.48 -5.24
N ARG A 316 -6.05 -25.30 -4.29
CA ARG A 316 -5.82 -24.87 -2.90
C ARG A 316 -4.74 -23.78 -2.82
N ALA A 317 -3.66 -23.92 -3.58
CA ALA A 317 -2.58 -22.93 -3.64
C ALA A 317 -3.10 -21.59 -4.14
N LEU A 318 -3.89 -21.61 -5.23
CA LEU A 318 -4.49 -20.41 -5.79
C LEU A 318 -5.49 -19.75 -4.81
N MET A 319 -6.34 -20.56 -4.16
CA MET A 319 -7.30 -20.02 -3.19
C MET A 319 -6.58 -19.38 -2.00
N ARG A 320 -5.55 -20.03 -1.45
CA ARG A 320 -4.73 -19.44 -0.38
C ARG A 320 -4.05 -18.14 -0.80
N GLN A 321 -3.48 -18.11 -2.01
CA GLN A 321 -2.86 -16.91 -2.57
C GLN A 321 -3.86 -15.76 -2.68
N LEU A 322 -5.11 -16.05 -3.04
CA LEU A 322 -6.18 -15.06 -3.23
C LEU A 322 -6.83 -14.63 -1.90
N GLU A 323 -6.72 -15.44 -0.86
CA GLU A 323 -7.17 -15.09 0.49
C GLU A 323 -6.21 -14.11 1.18
N GLY A 324 -4.98 -14.01 0.73
CA GLY A 324 -4.02 -13.02 1.10
C GLY A 324 -3.18 -13.17 2.23
#